data_8d27131bd2cb5fe471fea1274ca6305a
#
_entry.id   8d27131bd2cb5fe471fea1274ca6305a
#
_cell.length_a   1.000
_cell.length_b   1.000
_cell.length_c   1.000
_cell.angle_alpha   90.00
_cell.angle_beta   90.00
_cell.angle_gamma   90.00
#
_symmetry.space_group_name_H-M   'P 1'
#
loop_
_entity.id
_entity.type
_entity.pdbx_description
1 polymer ?
#
loop_
_entity_poly.entity_id
_entity_poly.type
_entity_poly.pdbx_seq_one_letter_code
_entity_poly.pdbx_strand_id
1 'polypeptide(L)'
;MTSSDWMLPTEAFDWISSQIGHNQKILEFGSGEGTHQLIDDYQVYSIEHDSVWVEKAPSYCHHVPIQENPTSDSLGEKGWYEIEKVLDIINDEFALIIIDGPPGTIGRNGILEILDKLPKTNYLVDDVHREAELRLLHSLESHFGCKSSIHESYYENGKPRQWATLQLEA
;
A
#
# COMPACT_ATOMS: atom_id res chain seq x y z
N MET A 1 10.48 -5.22 -17.86
CA MET A 1 9.40 -5.43 -16.85
C MET A 1 8.07 -5.38 -17.57
N THR A 2 7.26 -6.43 -17.44
CA THR A 2 5.94 -6.49 -18.07
C THR A 2 4.91 -5.73 -17.22
N SER A 3 3.72 -5.44 -17.75
CA SER A 3 2.66 -4.75 -17.00
C SER A 3 2.22 -5.53 -15.76
N SER A 4 2.28 -6.87 -15.80
CA SER A 4 1.94 -7.73 -14.66
C SER A 4 2.92 -7.62 -13.49
N ASP A 5 4.18 -7.23 -13.74
CA ASP A 5 5.18 -7.05 -12.69
C ASP A 5 4.89 -5.83 -11.78
N TRP A 6 4.05 -4.91 -12.25
CA TRP A 6 3.60 -3.75 -11.49
C TRP A 6 2.36 -4.01 -10.64
N MET A 7 1.78 -5.20 -10.78
CA MET A 7 0.62 -5.63 -10.00
C MET A 7 1.07 -6.36 -8.74
N LEU A 8 0.16 -6.42 -7.77
CA LEU A 8 0.32 -7.36 -6.66
C LEU A 8 0.39 -8.79 -7.20
N PRO A 9 1.11 -9.69 -6.52
CA PRO A 9 1.12 -11.11 -6.89
C PRO A 9 -0.28 -11.71 -6.80
N THR A 10 -0.55 -12.72 -7.61
CA THR A 10 -1.84 -13.45 -7.59
C THR A 10 -2.18 -13.97 -6.19
N GLU A 11 -1.19 -14.48 -5.48
CA GLU A 11 -1.35 -14.99 -4.11
C GLU A 11 -1.81 -13.90 -3.13
N ALA A 12 -1.42 -12.64 -3.37
CA ALA A 12 -1.91 -11.52 -2.56
C ALA A 12 -3.41 -11.28 -2.76
N PHE A 13 -3.90 -11.36 -4.00
CA PHE A 13 -5.34 -11.27 -4.27
C PHE A 13 -6.11 -12.43 -3.64
N ASP A 14 -5.55 -13.64 -3.67
CA ASP A 14 -6.14 -14.80 -3.01
C ASP A 14 -6.23 -14.61 -1.50
N TRP A 15 -5.17 -14.06 -0.90
CA TRP A 15 -5.18 -13.73 0.53
C TRP A 15 -6.26 -12.69 0.85
N ILE A 16 -6.36 -11.62 0.06
CA ILE A 16 -7.38 -10.58 0.25
C ILE A 16 -8.78 -11.20 0.23
N SER A 17 -9.07 -12.03 -0.77
CA SER A 17 -10.39 -12.65 -0.88
C SER A 17 -10.71 -13.62 0.25
N SER A 18 -9.69 -14.20 0.88
CA SER A 18 -9.87 -15.08 2.05
C SER A 18 -10.11 -14.33 3.36
N GLN A 19 -9.69 -13.06 3.44
CA GLN A 19 -9.71 -12.28 4.69
C GLN A 19 -10.76 -11.17 4.69
N ILE A 20 -11.08 -10.62 3.52
CA ILE A 20 -11.91 -9.42 3.39
C ILE A 20 -13.23 -9.80 2.73
N GLY A 21 -14.34 -9.42 3.36
CA GLY A 21 -15.68 -9.69 2.82
C GLY A 21 -16.04 -8.80 1.62
N HIS A 22 -16.96 -9.28 0.80
CA HIS A 22 -17.48 -8.51 -0.33
C HIS A 22 -18.01 -7.15 0.10
N ASN A 23 -17.84 -6.15 -0.76
CA ASN A 23 -18.29 -4.77 -0.57
C ASN A 23 -17.63 -4.02 0.60
N GLN A 24 -16.67 -4.62 1.29
CA GLN A 24 -15.91 -3.87 2.28
C GLN A 24 -15.00 -2.85 1.61
N LYS A 25 -14.65 -1.80 2.36
CA LYS A 25 -13.78 -0.73 1.87
C LYS A 25 -12.32 -1.12 1.98
N ILE A 26 -11.59 -0.92 0.90
CA ILE A 26 -10.14 -1.09 0.83
C ILE A 26 -9.53 0.26 0.43
N LEU A 27 -8.48 0.66 1.13
CA LEU A 27 -7.65 1.79 0.73
C LEU A 27 -6.34 1.25 0.15
N GLU A 28 -5.96 1.72 -1.03
CA GLU A 28 -4.64 1.46 -1.58
C GLU A 28 -3.82 2.74 -1.72
N PHE A 29 -2.57 2.68 -1.30
CA PHE A 29 -1.56 3.68 -1.64
C PHE A 29 -0.89 3.23 -2.93
N GLY A 30 -1.08 3.97 -4.00
CA GLY A 30 -0.70 3.59 -5.35
C GLY A 30 -1.79 2.84 -6.09
N SER A 31 -2.24 3.38 -7.22
CA SER A 31 -3.17 2.70 -8.12
C SER A 31 -2.42 2.09 -9.30
N GLY A 32 -3.00 1.09 -9.92
CA GLY A 32 -2.40 0.44 -11.07
C GLY A 32 -3.33 -0.58 -11.71
N GLU A 33 -2.76 -1.46 -12.51
CA GLU A 33 -3.52 -2.53 -13.19
C GLU A 33 -4.26 -3.44 -12.20
N GLY A 34 -3.66 -3.69 -11.03
CA GLY A 34 -4.26 -4.53 -10.00
C GLY A 34 -5.53 -3.95 -9.38
N THR A 35 -5.72 -2.64 -9.44
CA THR A 35 -6.94 -1.99 -8.95
C THR A 35 -8.18 -2.53 -9.66
N HIS A 36 -8.08 -2.84 -10.94
CA HIS A 36 -9.18 -3.42 -11.73
C HIS A 36 -9.66 -4.77 -11.19
N GLN A 37 -8.77 -5.54 -10.57
CA GLN A 37 -9.16 -6.83 -9.97
C GLN A 37 -9.90 -6.66 -8.65
N LEU A 38 -9.65 -5.59 -7.93
CA LEU A 38 -10.25 -5.35 -6.62
C LEU A 38 -11.66 -4.77 -6.70
N ILE A 39 -11.93 -3.95 -7.69
CA ILE A 39 -13.21 -3.20 -7.77
C ILE A 39 -14.43 -4.06 -7.99
N ASP A 40 -14.27 -5.28 -8.51
CA ASP A 40 -15.39 -6.19 -8.76
C ASP A 40 -16.00 -6.67 -7.43
N ASP A 41 -15.18 -6.79 -6.38
CA ASP A 41 -15.59 -7.37 -5.11
C ASP A 41 -15.59 -6.39 -3.94
N TYR A 42 -14.90 -5.24 -4.06
CA TYR A 42 -14.68 -4.31 -2.96
C TYR A 42 -14.96 -2.86 -3.36
N GLN A 43 -15.21 -2.02 -2.36
CA GLN A 43 -15.22 -0.57 -2.52
C GLN A 43 -13.77 -0.06 -2.37
N VAL A 44 -13.12 0.22 -3.49
CA VAL A 44 -11.71 0.59 -3.50
C VAL A 44 -11.53 2.10 -3.56
N TYR A 45 -10.75 2.61 -2.63
CA TYR A 45 -10.29 4.00 -2.57
C TYR A 45 -8.79 4.00 -2.82
N SER A 46 -8.33 4.87 -3.69
CA SER A 46 -6.91 4.90 -4.08
C SER A 46 -6.33 6.29 -3.86
N ILE A 47 -5.08 6.32 -3.39
CA ILE A 47 -4.26 7.52 -3.30
C ILE A 47 -3.18 7.38 -4.36
N GLU A 48 -3.12 8.32 -5.31
CA GLU A 48 -2.22 8.25 -6.45
C GLU A 48 -1.61 9.62 -6.74
N HIS A 49 -0.30 9.66 -6.99
CA HIS A 49 0.41 10.91 -7.28
C HIS A 49 0.48 11.22 -8.78
N ASP A 50 0.39 10.22 -9.62
CA ASP A 50 0.50 10.36 -11.08
C ASP A 50 -0.88 10.57 -11.70
N SER A 51 -1.08 11.74 -12.28
CA SER A 51 -2.36 12.12 -12.88
C SER A 51 -2.82 11.17 -14.00
N VAL A 52 -1.87 10.54 -14.70
CA VAL A 52 -2.20 9.56 -15.76
C VAL A 52 -2.86 8.33 -15.15
N TRP A 53 -2.34 7.84 -14.02
CA TRP A 53 -2.94 6.71 -13.32
C TRP A 53 -4.24 7.08 -12.64
N VAL A 54 -4.37 8.30 -12.13
CA VAL A 54 -5.64 8.80 -11.57
C VAL A 54 -6.75 8.74 -12.62
N GLU A 55 -6.46 9.20 -13.85
CA GLU A 55 -7.46 9.18 -14.93
C GLU A 55 -7.86 7.77 -15.35
N LYS A 56 -6.94 6.81 -15.26
CA LYS A 56 -7.17 5.41 -15.65
C LYS A 56 -7.80 4.57 -14.54
N ALA A 57 -7.73 5.03 -13.30
CA ALA A 57 -8.16 4.24 -12.16
C ALA A 57 -9.67 4.01 -12.16
N PRO A 58 -10.14 2.77 -12.01
CA PRO A 58 -11.57 2.47 -11.94
C PRO A 58 -12.14 2.67 -10.53
N SER A 59 -11.28 2.95 -9.55
CA SER A 59 -11.62 3.16 -8.15
C SER A 59 -12.01 4.61 -7.85
N TYR A 60 -12.41 4.87 -6.59
CA TYR A 60 -12.49 6.22 -6.05
C TYR A 60 -11.07 6.72 -5.82
N CYS A 61 -10.46 7.31 -6.86
CA CYS A 61 -9.06 7.67 -6.87
C CYS A 61 -8.85 9.14 -6.55
N HIS A 62 -8.03 9.40 -5.52
CA HIS A 62 -7.63 10.74 -5.11
C HIS A 62 -6.26 11.06 -5.66
N HIS A 63 -6.14 12.17 -6.37
CA HIS A 63 -4.86 12.70 -6.82
C HIS A 63 -4.20 13.42 -5.65
N VAL A 64 -3.13 12.85 -5.12
CA VAL A 64 -2.38 13.41 -4.00
C VAL A 64 -0.91 13.59 -4.42
N PRO A 65 -0.45 14.83 -4.58
CA PRO A 65 0.92 15.08 -5.04
C PRO A 65 1.95 14.68 -4.00
N ILE A 66 3.16 14.41 -4.48
CA ILE A 66 4.32 14.15 -3.61
C ILE A 66 4.86 15.47 -3.06
N GLN A 67 5.18 15.47 -1.79
CA GLN A 67 5.79 16.60 -1.08
C GLN A 67 7.05 16.15 -0.35
N GLU A 68 7.88 17.13 0.02
CA GLU A 68 8.96 16.90 0.97
C GLU A 68 8.41 16.33 2.28
N ASN A 69 9.17 15.45 2.89
CA ASN A 69 8.77 14.74 4.10
C ASN A 69 10.00 14.50 4.98
N PRO A 70 9.98 14.90 6.28
CA PRO A 70 11.15 14.77 7.14
C PRO A 70 11.68 13.33 7.27
N THR A 71 10.80 12.35 7.40
CA THR A 71 11.21 10.94 7.47
C THR A 71 11.81 10.49 6.15
N SER A 72 11.20 10.85 5.02
CA SER A 72 11.75 10.56 3.69
C SER A 72 13.15 11.16 3.53
N ASP A 73 13.33 12.41 3.91
CA ASP A 73 14.62 13.11 3.83
C ASP A 73 15.68 12.38 4.67
N SER A 74 15.35 11.99 5.88
CA SER A 74 16.27 11.29 6.78
C SER A 74 16.72 9.94 6.25
N LEU A 75 15.92 9.31 5.39
CA LEU A 75 16.18 7.99 4.79
C LEU A 75 16.68 8.07 3.34
N GLY A 76 16.90 9.28 2.82
CA GLY A 76 17.36 9.49 1.46
C GLY A 76 16.29 9.25 0.38
N GLU A 77 15.02 9.26 0.76
CA GLU A 77 13.89 9.18 -0.16
C GLU A 77 13.49 10.57 -0.64
N LYS A 78 12.79 10.64 -1.79
CA LYS A 78 12.45 11.92 -2.41
C LYS A 78 11.31 12.67 -1.72
N GLY A 79 10.41 11.94 -1.07
CA GLY A 79 9.25 12.52 -0.42
C GLY A 79 8.14 11.51 -0.25
N TRP A 80 6.94 12.02 0.02
CA TRP A 80 5.74 11.20 0.16
C TRP A 80 4.50 12.02 -0.17
N TYR A 81 3.36 11.40 -0.21
CA TYR A 81 2.08 12.08 -0.48
C TYR A 81 1.84 13.24 0.49
N GLU A 82 1.18 14.28 0.02
CA GLU A 82 0.76 15.42 0.85
C GLU A 82 -0.04 14.93 2.05
N ILE A 83 0.54 15.08 3.25
CA ILE A 83 0.03 14.45 4.48
C ILE A 83 -1.39 14.93 4.82
N GLU A 84 -1.68 16.21 4.68
CA GLU A 84 -3.01 16.74 5.04
C GLU A 84 -4.11 16.09 4.21
N LYS A 85 -3.87 15.89 2.91
CA LYS A 85 -4.82 15.21 2.02
C LYS A 85 -4.97 13.73 2.37
N VAL A 86 -3.87 13.06 2.70
CA VAL A 86 -3.91 11.67 3.14
C VAL A 86 -4.74 11.54 4.41
N LEU A 87 -4.54 12.42 5.39
CA LEU A 87 -5.28 12.38 6.66
C LEU A 87 -6.79 12.53 6.46
N ASP A 88 -7.22 13.36 5.51
CA ASP A 88 -8.63 13.49 5.19
C ASP A 88 -9.22 12.21 4.60
N ILE A 89 -8.42 11.46 3.83
CA ILE A 89 -8.86 10.23 3.16
C ILE A 89 -8.88 9.04 4.12
N ILE A 90 -7.84 8.89 4.95
CA ILE A 90 -7.73 7.72 5.84
C ILE A 90 -8.70 7.77 7.03
N ASN A 91 -9.36 8.88 7.24
CA ASN A 91 -10.34 9.05 8.32
C ASN A 91 -11.68 8.39 7.97
N ASP A 92 -11.64 7.11 7.63
CA ASP A 92 -12.79 6.29 7.28
C ASP A 92 -12.55 4.85 7.78
N GLU A 93 -13.56 4.01 7.72
CA GLU A 93 -13.46 2.61 8.14
C GLU A 93 -13.05 1.74 6.95
N PHE A 94 -11.77 1.39 6.89
CA PHE A 94 -11.24 0.47 5.91
C PHE A 94 -11.00 -0.91 6.54
N ALA A 95 -11.38 -1.96 5.83
CA ALA A 95 -11.11 -3.34 6.24
C ALA A 95 -9.67 -3.77 5.92
N LEU A 96 -9.04 -3.10 4.99
CA LEU A 96 -7.67 -3.35 4.56
C LEU A 96 -7.04 -2.08 4.03
N ILE A 97 -5.77 -1.87 4.35
CA ILE A 97 -4.93 -0.85 3.72
C ILE A 97 -3.79 -1.55 3.00
N ILE A 98 -3.65 -1.25 1.72
CA ILE A 98 -2.58 -1.78 0.86
C ILE A 98 -1.53 -0.69 0.65
N ILE A 99 -0.28 -0.98 1.00
CA ILE A 99 0.85 -0.08 0.79
C ILE A 99 1.65 -0.60 -0.40
N ASP A 100 1.38 -0.03 -1.57
CA ASP A 100 2.00 -0.37 -2.85
C ASP A 100 2.45 0.88 -3.62
N GLY A 101 2.58 1.97 -2.94
CA GLY A 101 3.01 3.25 -3.49
C GLY A 101 3.41 4.24 -2.41
N PRO A 102 4.06 5.32 -2.82
CA PRO A 102 4.51 5.65 -4.17
C PRO A 102 5.58 4.68 -4.68
N PRO A 103 6.02 4.79 -5.95
CA PRO A 103 7.10 3.94 -6.47
C PRO A 103 8.36 3.97 -5.59
N GLY A 104 9.11 2.87 -5.57
CA GLY A 104 10.33 2.77 -4.77
C GLY A 104 11.38 3.85 -5.09
N THR A 105 11.35 4.41 -6.29
CA THR A 105 12.21 5.55 -6.69
C THR A 105 11.85 6.86 -5.98
N ILE A 106 10.65 6.97 -5.44
CA ILE A 106 10.20 8.09 -4.61
C ILE A 106 10.37 7.72 -3.13
N GLY A 107 9.87 6.57 -2.73
CA GLY A 107 9.94 6.05 -1.37
C GLY A 107 8.58 5.98 -0.68
N ARG A 108 8.46 5.10 0.30
CA ARG A 108 7.21 4.82 1.01
C ARG A 108 7.27 5.12 2.50
N ASN A 109 8.46 5.41 3.04
CA ASN A 109 8.65 5.61 4.47
C ASN A 109 8.07 6.91 5.02
N GLY A 110 7.65 7.84 4.17
CA GLY A 110 6.96 9.05 4.60
C GLY A 110 5.66 8.78 5.37
N ILE A 111 5.04 7.61 5.18
CA ILE A 111 3.88 7.18 5.96
C ILE A 111 4.17 7.13 7.48
N LEU A 112 5.44 6.97 7.86
CA LEU A 112 5.84 6.91 9.27
C LEU A 112 5.61 8.23 10.01
N GLU A 113 5.49 9.35 9.29
CA GLU A 113 5.11 10.64 9.88
C GLU A 113 3.69 10.64 10.46
N ILE A 114 2.84 9.73 10.00
CA ILE A 114 1.43 9.66 10.41
C ILE A 114 1.07 8.36 11.11
N LEU A 115 2.04 7.65 11.67
CA LEU A 115 1.78 6.37 12.37
C LEU A 115 0.65 6.48 13.38
N ASP A 116 0.64 7.55 14.17
CA ASP A 116 -0.38 7.79 15.21
C ASP A 116 -1.80 7.95 14.66
N LYS A 117 -1.90 8.25 13.37
CA LYS A 117 -3.17 8.50 12.68
C LYS A 117 -3.61 7.33 11.82
N LEU A 118 -2.76 6.33 11.65
CA LEU A 118 -3.09 5.17 10.83
C LEU A 118 -4.22 4.36 11.49
N PRO A 119 -5.23 3.93 10.70
CA PRO A 119 -6.29 3.08 11.22
C PRO A 119 -5.78 1.76 11.77
N LYS A 120 -6.41 1.28 12.85
CA LYS A 120 -6.18 -0.07 13.35
C LYS A 120 -6.99 -1.05 12.51
N THR A 121 -6.39 -1.55 11.47
CA THR A 121 -7.00 -2.51 10.55
C THR A 121 -5.93 -3.43 9.99
N ASN A 122 -6.30 -4.29 9.05
CA ASN A 122 -5.35 -5.15 8.36
C ASN A 122 -4.53 -4.35 7.36
N TYR A 123 -3.26 -4.74 7.19
CA TYR A 123 -2.34 -4.13 6.22
C TYR A 123 -1.73 -5.19 5.32
N LEU A 124 -1.55 -4.83 4.05
CA LEU A 124 -0.73 -5.56 3.10
C LEU A 124 0.35 -4.60 2.60
N VAL A 125 1.60 -5.00 2.72
CA VAL A 125 2.76 -4.21 2.30
C VAL A 125 3.49 -4.95 1.19
N ASP A 126 3.54 -4.37 0.01
CA ASP A 126 4.25 -4.98 -1.12
C ASP A 126 5.74 -4.64 -1.09
N ASP A 127 6.51 -5.41 -1.86
CA ASP A 127 7.95 -5.19 -2.09
C ASP A 127 8.83 -5.25 -0.84
N VAL A 128 8.45 -6.02 0.18
CA VAL A 128 9.24 -6.11 1.43
C VAL A 128 10.58 -6.84 1.28
N HIS A 129 10.88 -7.40 0.11
CA HIS A 129 12.23 -7.87 -0.23
C HIS A 129 13.22 -6.71 -0.43
N ARG A 130 12.74 -5.48 -0.56
CA ARG A 130 13.58 -4.28 -0.61
C ARG A 130 13.85 -3.78 0.82
N GLU A 131 15.05 -3.29 1.05
CA GLU A 131 15.48 -2.85 2.38
C GLU A 131 14.58 -1.74 2.95
N ALA A 132 14.21 -0.77 2.13
CA ALA A 132 13.38 0.37 2.57
C ALA A 132 11.98 -0.08 3.00
N GLU A 133 11.35 -0.97 2.25
CA GLU A 133 10.01 -1.49 2.53
C GLU A 133 10.03 -2.48 3.71
N LEU A 134 11.10 -3.25 3.86
CA LEU A 134 11.28 -4.11 5.04
C LEU A 134 11.40 -3.26 6.31
N ARG A 135 12.13 -2.15 6.26
CA ARG A 135 12.24 -1.20 7.36
C ARG A 135 10.88 -0.61 7.73
N LEU A 136 10.09 -0.23 6.72
CA LEU A 136 8.73 0.24 6.90
C LEU A 136 7.88 -0.81 7.62
N LEU A 137 7.94 -2.07 7.18
CA LEU A 137 7.21 -3.18 7.79
C LEU A 137 7.56 -3.33 9.27
N HIS A 138 8.84 -3.30 9.63
CA HIS A 138 9.28 -3.40 11.02
C HIS A 138 8.77 -2.23 11.87
N SER A 139 8.68 -1.04 11.30
CA SER A 139 8.13 0.12 12.00
C SER A 139 6.62 -0.03 12.26
N LEU A 140 5.88 -0.57 11.30
CA LEU A 140 4.46 -0.89 11.48
C LEU A 140 4.25 -1.98 12.54
N GLU A 141 5.07 -3.04 12.52
CA GLU A 141 5.03 -4.09 13.53
C GLU A 141 5.23 -3.52 14.94
N SER A 142 6.24 -2.67 15.11
CA SER A 142 6.54 -2.03 16.40
C SER A 142 5.40 -1.13 16.85
N HIS A 143 4.85 -0.33 15.94
CA HIS A 143 3.78 0.60 16.27
C HIS A 143 2.49 -0.11 16.68
N PHE A 144 2.08 -1.13 15.95
CA PHE A 144 0.85 -1.86 16.22
C PHE A 144 1.02 -3.00 17.24
N GLY A 145 2.25 -3.32 17.62
CA GLY A 145 2.51 -4.41 18.57
C GLY A 145 2.13 -5.78 18.05
N CYS A 146 2.27 -6.00 16.74
CA CYS A 146 1.94 -7.27 16.09
C CYS A 146 3.10 -7.75 15.21
N LYS A 147 3.07 -9.02 14.83
CA LYS A 147 4.01 -9.57 13.87
C LYS A 147 3.36 -9.69 12.51
N SER A 148 4.13 -9.40 11.48
CA SER A 148 3.72 -9.65 10.10
C SER A 148 3.96 -11.09 9.69
N SER A 149 3.25 -11.51 8.64
CA SER A 149 3.57 -12.72 7.89
C SER A 149 4.19 -12.29 6.56
N ILE A 150 5.37 -12.82 6.25
CA ILE A 150 6.05 -12.53 4.98
C ILE A 150 5.79 -13.68 4.02
N HIS A 151 5.36 -13.33 2.81
CA HIS A 151 5.01 -14.26 1.75
C HIS A 151 5.98 -14.10 0.58
N GLU A 152 6.31 -15.19 -0.08
CA GLU A 152 7.15 -15.17 -1.27
C GLU A 152 6.31 -15.48 -2.51
N SER A 153 6.55 -14.71 -3.56
CA SER A 153 5.99 -14.90 -4.89
C SER A 153 7.09 -14.67 -5.92
N TYR A 154 6.77 -14.74 -7.20
CA TYR A 154 7.74 -14.60 -8.26
C TYR A 154 7.25 -13.62 -9.33
N TYR A 155 8.17 -12.82 -9.86
CA TYR A 155 7.94 -12.06 -11.08
C TYR A 155 7.89 -13.02 -12.29
N GLU A 156 7.38 -12.56 -13.42
CA GLU A 156 7.34 -13.36 -14.65
C GLU A 156 8.73 -13.85 -15.09
N ASN A 157 9.78 -13.08 -14.78
CA ASN A 157 11.16 -13.47 -15.09
C ASN A 157 11.74 -14.51 -14.11
N GLY A 158 10.94 -15.00 -13.16
CA GLY A 158 11.35 -15.99 -12.16
C GLY A 158 12.10 -15.44 -10.96
N LYS A 159 12.36 -14.14 -10.90
CA LYS A 159 12.98 -13.53 -9.71
C LYS A 159 12.01 -13.52 -8.53
N PRO A 160 12.49 -13.80 -7.30
CA PRO A 160 11.63 -13.77 -6.12
C PRO A 160 11.23 -12.34 -5.79
N ARG A 161 10.03 -12.22 -5.24
CA ARG A 161 9.49 -11.02 -4.63
C ARG A 161 8.81 -11.37 -3.33
N GLN A 162 8.76 -10.43 -2.40
CA GLN A 162 8.10 -10.65 -1.12
C GLN A 162 7.08 -9.56 -0.85
N TRP A 163 6.02 -9.95 -0.20
CA TRP A 163 4.98 -9.09 0.31
C TRP A 163 4.60 -9.56 1.71
N ALA A 164 4.02 -8.71 2.51
CA ALA A 164 3.72 -9.00 3.90
C ALA A 164 2.30 -8.61 4.27
N THR A 165 1.76 -9.29 5.26
CA THR A 165 0.44 -9.00 5.83
C THR A 165 0.56 -8.78 7.32
N LEU A 166 -0.18 -7.78 7.83
CA LEU A 166 -0.36 -7.56 9.26
C LEU A 166 -1.85 -7.70 9.54
N GLN A 167 -2.18 -8.61 10.44
CA GLN A 167 -3.55 -8.80 10.90
C GLN A 167 -3.66 -8.27 12.33
N LEU A 168 -4.41 -7.20 12.49
CA LEU A 168 -4.66 -6.62 13.80
C LEU A 168 -5.97 -7.20 14.33
N GLU A 169 -5.90 -7.77 15.52
CA GLU A 169 -7.09 -8.21 16.23
C GLU A 169 -7.94 -6.99 16.64
N ALA A 170 -9.22 -7.15 16.46
CA ALA A 170 -10.18 -6.11 16.83
C ALA A 170 -10.22 -5.88 18.34
#